data_4e769e3f82fada688cb66f0dbf12aa98
#
_entry.id   4e769e3f82fada688cb66f0dbf12aa98
#
_cell.length_a   1.000
_cell.length_b   1.000
_cell.length_c   1.000
_cell.angle_alpha   90.00
_cell.angle_beta   90.00
_cell.angle_gamma   90.00
#
_symmetry.space_group_name_H-M   'P 1'
#
loop_
_entity.id
_entity.type
_entity.pdbx_description
1 polymer ?
#
loop_
_entity_poly.entity_id
_entity_poly.type
_entity_poly.pdbx_seq_one_letter_code
_entity_poly.pdbx_strand_id
1 'polypeptide(L)'
;KNYVNLITLDADLSHDPNEIPKFIDKLNSNDFVIGSRYMQGGGSNMNGIRLFISYFGNKFIKFMFNIDCNEFTTSYRGFSLKRFKNFNLDNVSSKGYSFFMETIYLINKEGITIKEIPIFFKNRHKGESKIPKIEIFRTFINLFKLKFFNQ
;
A
#
# COMPACT_ATOMS: atom_id res chain seq x y z
N LYS A 1 -18.85 20.30 -0.94
CA LYS A 1 -17.96 20.04 0.23
C LYS A 1 -16.55 19.90 -0.29
N ASN A 2 -15.60 20.70 0.22
CA ASN A 2 -14.21 20.61 -0.17
C ASN A 2 -13.49 19.65 0.79
N TYR A 3 -13.27 18.42 0.34
CA TYR A 3 -12.46 17.46 1.08
C TYR A 3 -10.98 17.79 0.88
N VAL A 4 -10.19 17.69 1.96
CA VAL A 4 -8.74 18.01 1.93
C VAL A 4 -7.91 16.74 1.83
N ASN A 5 -8.32 15.68 2.51
CA ASN A 5 -7.64 14.42 2.56
C ASN A 5 -8.59 13.26 2.26
N LEU A 6 -8.06 12.19 1.65
CA LEU A 6 -8.73 10.91 1.50
C LEU A 6 -7.91 9.87 2.27
N ILE A 7 -8.56 9.10 3.15
CA ILE A 7 -7.92 7.98 3.83
C ILE A 7 -8.72 6.71 3.53
N THR A 8 -8.03 5.67 3.11
CA THR A 8 -8.59 4.34 2.84
C THR A 8 -8.09 3.33 3.87
N LEU A 9 -8.93 2.39 4.28
CA LEU A 9 -8.59 1.28 5.18
C LEU A 9 -9.56 0.12 4.97
N ASP A 10 -9.16 -1.09 5.42
CA ASP A 10 -10.04 -2.25 5.40
C ASP A 10 -11.11 -2.13 6.50
N ALA A 11 -12.35 -2.55 6.18
CA ALA A 11 -13.50 -2.48 7.09
C ALA A 11 -13.64 -3.72 8.00
N ASP A 12 -12.65 -4.63 8.01
CA ASP A 12 -12.66 -5.89 8.76
C ASP A 12 -11.96 -5.80 10.14
N LEU A 13 -11.69 -4.57 10.60
CA LEU A 13 -11.00 -4.23 11.84
C LEU A 13 -9.54 -4.72 11.93
N SER A 14 -8.94 -5.14 10.82
CA SER A 14 -7.51 -5.44 10.77
C SER A 14 -6.63 -4.18 10.82
N HIS A 15 -7.16 -3.06 10.33
CA HIS A 15 -6.57 -1.73 10.49
C HIS A 15 -7.24 -1.00 11.66
N ASP A 16 -6.44 -0.43 12.55
CA ASP A 16 -6.95 0.31 13.69
C ASP A 16 -7.36 1.75 13.28
N PRO A 17 -8.66 2.12 13.36
CA PRO A 17 -9.09 3.49 13.02
C PRO A 17 -8.46 4.57 13.91
N ASN A 18 -7.98 4.23 15.10
CA ASN A 18 -7.29 5.16 16.00
C ASN A 18 -5.94 5.66 15.43
N GLU A 19 -5.44 5.04 14.37
CA GLU A 19 -4.26 5.50 13.63
C GLU A 19 -4.57 6.66 12.66
N ILE A 20 -5.86 6.91 12.32
CA ILE A 20 -6.28 7.96 11.37
C ILE A 20 -5.70 9.34 11.71
N PRO A 21 -5.67 9.81 12.97
CA PRO A 21 -5.06 11.09 13.31
C PRO A 21 -3.59 11.20 12.90
N LYS A 22 -2.82 10.11 12.96
CA LYS A 22 -1.41 10.09 12.53
C LYS A 22 -1.29 10.27 11.01
N PHE A 23 -2.22 9.69 10.24
CA PHE A 23 -2.28 9.93 8.79
C PHE A 23 -2.56 11.39 8.48
N ILE A 24 -3.55 11.98 9.15
CA ILE A 24 -3.93 13.39 8.96
C ILE A 24 -2.74 14.30 9.29
N ASP A 25 -2.05 14.06 10.41
CA ASP A 25 -0.87 14.83 10.78
C ASP A 25 0.21 14.79 9.68
N LYS A 26 0.54 13.60 9.18
CA LYS A 26 1.56 13.45 8.15
C LYS A 26 1.13 14.00 6.79
N LEU A 27 -0.16 13.99 6.46
CA LEU A 27 -0.70 14.60 5.23
C LEU A 27 -0.64 16.13 5.21
N ASN A 28 -0.40 16.79 6.35
CA ASN A 28 -0.16 18.23 6.39
C ASN A 28 1.12 18.62 5.63
N SER A 29 2.12 17.74 5.57
CA SER A 29 3.42 18.00 4.94
C SER A 29 3.78 17.01 3.81
N ASN A 30 3.01 15.94 3.61
CA ASN A 30 3.28 14.92 2.59
C ASN A 30 2.08 14.75 1.68
N ASP A 31 2.34 14.36 0.44
CA ASP A 31 1.32 14.16 -0.59
C ASP A 31 0.60 12.81 -0.43
N PHE A 32 1.39 11.78 -0.07
CA PHE A 32 0.93 10.42 0.11
C PHE A 32 1.53 9.80 1.36
N VAL A 33 0.69 9.13 2.15
CA VAL A 33 1.06 8.44 3.39
C VAL A 33 0.56 7.00 3.32
N ILE A 34 1.40 6.04 3.71
CA ILE A 34 1.04 4.62 3.74
C ILE A 34 1.35 4.02 5.11
N GLY A 35 0.42 3.23 5.63
CA GLY A 35 0.64 2.44 6.83
C GLY A 35 1.54 1.24 6.54
N SER A 36 2.66 1.12 7.22
CA SER A 36 3.64 0.07 6.99
C SER A 36 3.78 -0.86 8.18
N ARG A 37 3.64 -2.16 7.92
CA ARG A 37 3.90 -3.24 8.90
C ARG A 37 5.39 -3.54 9.03
N TYR A 38 6.17 -3.17 8.01
CA TYR A 38 7.55 -3.62 7.83
C TYR A 38 8.59 -2.52 8.08
N MET A 39 8.17 -1.33 8.48
CA MET A 39 9.06 -0.30 8.99
C MET A 39 9.28 -0.46 10.50
N GLN A 40 10.28 0.23 11.04
CA GLN A 40 10.54 0.25 12.48
C GLN A 40 9.30 0.76 13.25
N GLY A 41 8.87 -0.01 14.25
CA GLY A 41 7.67 0.27 15.04
C GLY A 41 6.36 -0.26 14.45
N GLY A 42 6.40 -0.82 13.23
CA GLY A 42 5.26 -1.54 12.63
C GLY A 42 5.25 -3.01 13.00
N GLY A 43 4.13 -3.69 12.72
CA GLY A 43 4.01 -5.12 13.01
C GLY A 43 2.70 -5.72 12.55
N SER A 44 2.54 -7.02 12.79
CA SER A 44 1.29 -7.75 12.52
C SER A 44 1.17 -9.01 13.36
N ASN A 45 -0.06 -9.48 13.55
CA ASN A 45 -0.35 -10.81 14.13
C ASN A 45 -0.30 -11.94 13.09
N MET A 46 0.12 -11.65 11.86
CA MET A 46 0.34 -12.71 10.87
C MET A 46 1.50 -13.61 11.30
N ASN A 47 1.38 -14.89 11.04
CA ASN A 47 2.41 -15.87 11.35
C ASN A 47 2.61 -16.87 10.20
N GLY A 48 3.64 -17.71 10.33
CA GLY A 48 3.96 -18.78 9.41
C GLY A 48 4.22 -18.31 7.97
N ILE A 49 3.82 -19.16 7.01
CA ILE A 49 4.07 -18.98 5.58
C ILE A 49 3.47 -17.67 5.03
N ARG A 50 2.37 -17.21 5.60
CA ARG A 50 1.69 -15.99 5.17
C ARG A 50 2.53 -14.74 5.47
N LEU A 51 3.12 -14.67 6.68
CA LEU A 51 4.04 -13.58 7.03
C LEU A 51 5.28 -13.61 6.13
N PHE A 52 5.84 -14.81 5.91
CA PHE A 52 7.00 -14.99 5.05
C PHE A 52 6.75 -14.47 3.63
N ILE A 53 5.67 -14.93 2.97
CA ILE A 53 5.31 -14.50 1.62
C ILE A 53 5.09 -12.99 1.57
N SER A 54 4.39 -12.42 2.55
CA SER A 54 4.11 -10.99 2.58
C SER A 54 5.37 -10.15 2.77
N TYR A 55 6.24 -10.53 3.70
CA TYR A 55 7.50 -9.83 3.97
C TYR A 55 8.47 -9.88 2.80
N PHE A 56 8.74 -11.08 2.29
CA PHE A 56 9.66 -11.25 1.17
C PHE A 56 9.08 -10.70 -0.14
N GLY A 57 7.76 -10.78 -0.33
CA GLY A 57 7.08 -10.16 -1.46
C GLY A 57 7.30 -8.64 -1.48
N ASN A 58 7.11 -7.96 -0.35
CA ASN A 58 7.36 -6.53 -0.24
C ASN A 58 8.84 -6.17 -0.48
N LYS A 59 9.78 -6.95 0.08
CA LYS A 59 11.21 -6.75 -0.18
C LYS A 59 11.57 -6.94 -1.66
N PHE A 60 11.00 -7.95 -2.30
CA PHE A 60 11.22 -8.19 -3.73
C PHE A 60 10.72 -7.03 -4.59
N ILE A 61 9.52 -6.50 -4.29
CA ILE A 61 8.95 -5.36 -5.01
C ILE A 61 9.81 -4.11 -4.81
N LYS A 62 10.21 -3.82 -3.55
CA LYS A 62 11.15 -2.72 -3.23
C LYS A 62 12.41 -2.79 -4.09
N PHE A 63 13.05 -3.95 -4.12
CA PHE A 63 14.26 -4.18 -4.91
C PHE A 63 14.00 -4.05 -6.41
N MET A 64 12.93 -4.67 -6.92
CA MET A 64 12.61 -4.70 -8.35
C MET A 64 12.34 -3.30 -8.91
N PHE A 65 11.61 -2.45 -8.19
CA PHE A 65 11.26 -1.11 -8.64
C PHE A 65 12.21 -0.02 -8.15
N ASN A 66 13.13 -0.34 -7.26
CA ASN A 66 14.03 0.62 -6.60
C ASN A 66 13.26 1.77 -5.93
N ILE A 67 12.17 1.46 -5.24
CA ILE A 67 11.32 2.41 -4.53
C ILE A 67 11.62 2.32 -3.03
N ASP A 68 11.91 3.45 -2.39
CA ASP A 68 12.13 3.48 -0.94
C ASP A 68 10.80 3.45 -0.17
N CYS A 69 10.21 2.26 -0.17
CA CYS A 69 8.99 1.92 0.56
C CYS A 69 9.10 0.47 1.03
N ASN A 70 8.66 0.17 2.25
CA ASN A 70 8.71 -1.19 2.81
C ASN A 70 7.36 -1.92 2.72
N GLU A 71 6.29 -1.20 2.39
CA GLU A 71 4.93 -1.74 2.32
C GLU A 71 4.25 -1.37 1.00
N PHE A 72 3.87 -2.38 0.20
CA PHE A 72 3.23 -2.18 -1.10
C PHE A 72 1.80 -2.70 -1.17
N THR A 73 1.37 -3.48 -0.17
CA THR A 73 0.16 -4.30 -0.26
C THR A 73 -0.98 -3.83 0.64
N THR A 74 -0.72 -2.92 1.58
CA THR A 74 -1.75 -2.41 2.49
C THR A 74 -2.74 -1.48 1.77
N SER A 75 -4.00 -1.54 2.16
CA SER A 75 -5.05 -0.58 1.79
C SER A 75 -5.09 0.64 2.71
N TYR A 76 -4.32 0.65 3.82
CA TYR A 76 -4.28 1.79 4.73
C TYR A 76 -3.41 2.90 4.17
N ARG A 77 -4.05 3.82 3.46
CA ARG A 77 -3.40 4.88 2.68
C ARG A 77 -4.08 6.21 2.91
N GLY A 78 -3.29 7.27 2.89
CA GLY A 78 -3.75 8.64 2.94
C GLY A 78 -3.26 9.43 1.73
N PHE A 79 -4.13 10.26 1.16
CA PHE A 79 -3.86 11.12 0.02
C PHE A 79 -4.23 12.56 0.38
N SER A 80 -3.32 13.51 0.18
CA SER A 80 -3.62 14.94 0.27
C SER A 80 -4.24 15.42 -1.03
N LEU A 81 -5.55 15.56 -1.09
CA LEU A 81 -6.27 15.95 -2.31
C LEU A 81 -5.86 17.32 -2.83
N LYS A 82 -5.31 18.17 -1.96
CA LYS A 82 -4.79 19.49 -2.35
C LYS A 82 -3.47 19.38 -3.12
N ARG A 83 -2.61 18.44 -2.73
CA ARG A 83 -1.25 18.26 -3.30
C ARG A 83 -1.22 17.23 -4.41
N PHE A 84 -2.13 16.26 -4.38
CA PHE A 84 -2.22 15.13 -5.31
C PHE A 84 -2.94 15.48 -6.61
N LYS A 85 -2.77 16.74 -7.08
CA LYS A 85 -3.56 17.30 -8.20
C LYS A 85 -3.31 16.66 -9.55
N ASN A 86 -2.10 16.15 -9.78
CA ASN A 86 -1.67 15.66 -11.09
C ASN A 86 -1.74 14.13 -11.21
N PHE A 87 -2.05 13.43 -10.14
CA PHE A 87 -2.17 11.98 -10.17
C PHE A 87 -3.60 11.56 -10.43
N ASN A 88 -3.82 10.79 -11.48
CA ASN A 88 -5.12 10.20 -11.78
C ASN A 88 -5.10 8.70 -11.48
N LEU A 89 -5.97 8.26 -10.56
CA LEU A 89 -6.17 6.84 -10.25
C LEU A 89 -6.68 6.03 -11.45
N ASP A 90 -7.31 6.66 -12.44
CA ASP A 90 -7.74 6.00 -13.68
C ASP A 90 -6.56 5.46 -14.51
N ASN A 91 -5.34 5.96 -14.25
CA ASN A 91 -4.13 5.43 -14.88
C ASN A 91 -3.71 4.06 -14.31
N VAL A 92 -4.30 3.63 -13.19
CA VAL A 92 -4.03 2.33 -12.59
C VAL A 92 -4.87 1.28 -13.29
N SER A 93 -4.23 0.43 -14.08
CA SER A 93 -4.91 -0.59 -14.90
C SER A 93 -5.15 -1.92 -14.19
N SER A 94 -4.34 -2.22 -13.18
CA SER A 94 -4.40 -3.48 -12.44
C SER A 94 -5.60 -3.53 -11.48
N LYS A 95 -6.01 -4.76 -11.17
CA LYS A 95 -7.06 -5.07 -10.20
C LYS A 95 -6.51 -5.91 -9.04
N GLY A 96 -7.28 -6.01 -7.94
CA GLY A 96 -6.90 -6.80 -6.78
C GLY A 96 -5.62 -6.31 -6.11
N TYR A 97 -4.73 -7.20 -5.71
CA TYR A 97 -3.47 -6.83 -5.03
C TYR A 97 -2.53 -6.02 -5.92
N SER A 98 -2.51 -6.30 -7.22
CA SER A 98 -1.68 -5.56 -8.17
C SER A 98 -2.03 -4.07 -8.24
N PHE A 99 -3.31 -3.70 -8.01
CA PHE A 99 -3.74 -2.31 -7.93
C PHE A 99 -2.94 -1.51 -6.90
N PHE A 100 -2.74 -2.09 -5.72
CA PHE A 100 -2.01 -1.42 -4.64
C PHE A 100 -0.54 -1.18 -4.99
N MET A 101 0.08 -2.14 -5.65
CA MET A 101 1.50 -2.08 -6.03
C MET A 101 1.71 -1.12 -7.20
N GLU A 102 0.85 -1.20 -8.23
CA GLU A 102 0.88 -0.30 -9.39
C GLU A 102 0.66 1.16 -8.96
N THR A 103 -0.28 1.40 -8.03
CA THR A 103 -0.51 2.74 -7.48
C THR A 103 0.78 3.34 -6.90
N ILE A 104 1.54 2.57 -6.09
CA ILE A 104 2.80 3.04 -5.51
C ILE A 104 3.86 3.27 -6.60
N TYR A 105 3.93 2.37 -7.59
CA TYR A 105 4.85 2.53 -8.71
C TYR A 105 4.58 3.83 -9.48
N LEU A 106 3.32 4.10 -9.83
CA LEU A 106 2.94 5.31 -10.56
C LEU A 106 3.13 6.58 -9.71
N ILE A 107 2.79 6.55 -8.42
CA ILE A 107 3.06 7.65 -7.48
C ILE A 107 4.55 7.98 -7.47
N ASN A 108 5.41 6.97 -7.36
CA ASN A 108 6.86 7.16 -7.38
C ASN A 108 7.36 7.68 -8.73
N LYS A 109 6.80 7.20 -9.85
CA LYS A 109 7.14 7.65 -11.20
C LYS A 109 6.83 9.14 -11.42
N GLU A 110 5.76 9.64 -10.81
CA GLU A 110 5.39 11.06 -10.80
C GLU A 110 6.25 11.92 -9.82
N GLY A 111 7.25 11.32 -9.17
CA GLY A 111 8.13 12.01 -8.22
C GLY A 111 7.46 12.37 -6.90
N ILE A 112 6.29 11.80 -6.61
CA ILE A 112 5.54 12.05 -5.38
C ILE A 112 6.20 11.30 -4.22
N THR A 113 6.47 12.00 -3.13
CA THR A 113 7.10 11.41 -1.94
C THR A 113 6.14 10.46 -1.22
N ILE A 114 6.62 9.23 -1.00
CA ILE A 114 5.90 8.20 -0.23
C ILE A 114 6.35 8.30 1.23
N LYS A 115 5.45 8.67 2.12
CA LYS A 115 5.71 8.70 3.56
C LYS A 115 5.12 7.47 4.22
N GLU A 116 5.95 6.63 4.83
CA GLU A 116 5.50 5.51 5.66
C GLU A 116 5.25 5.95 7.11
N ILE A 117 4.22 5.38 7.74
CA ILE A 117 3.98 5.42 9.18
C ILE A 117 3.81 4.00 9.71
N PRO A 118 4.32 3.70 10.92
CA PRO A 118 4.17 2.37 11.48
C PRO A 118 2.72 2.11 11.85
N ILE A 119 2.21 0.94 11.44
CA ILE A 119 0.89 0.43 11.85
C ILE A 119 1.03 -0.98 12.39
N PHE A 120 0.09 -1.39 13.24
CA PHE A 120 -0.03 -2.77 13.66
C PHE A 120 -1.25 -3.42 13.01
N PHE A 121 -1.01 -4.41 12.13
CA PHE A 121 -2.07 -5.13 11.43
C PHE A 121 -2.56 -6.31 12.27
N LYS A 122 -3.82 -6.25 12.70
CA LYS A 122 -4.46 -7.30 13.49
C LYS A 122 -5.03 -8.40 12.58
N ASN A 123 -5.13 -9.61 13.11
CA ASN A 123 -5.93 -10.64 12.42
C ASN A 123 -7.38 -10.20 12.35
N ARG A 124 -8.05 -10.54 11.24
CA ARG A 124 -9.47 -10.24 11.03
C ARG A 124 -10.32 -10.78 12.17
N HIS A 125 -11.30 -10.01 12.58
CA HIS A 125 -12.24 -10.43 13.64
C HIS A 125 -13.15 -11.57 13.17
N LYS A 126 -13.51 -11.60 11.86
CA LYS A 126 -14.32 -12.65 11.21
C LYS A 126 -13.81 -12.91 9.79
N GLY A 127 -13.96 -14.14 9.35
CA GLY A 127 -13.60 -14.59 8.00
C GLY A 127 -12.13 -14.97 7.83
N GLU A 128 -11.88 -15.86 6.87
CA GLU A 128 -10.53 -16.27 6.49
C GLU A 128 -10.06 -15.49 5.27
N SER A 129 -8.83 -15.04 5.31
CA SER A 129 -8.20 -14.46 4.12
C SER A 129 -7.70 -15.58 3.23
N LYS A 130 -8.45 -15.90 2.19
CA LYS A 130 -8.00 -16.80 1.14
C LYS A 130 -7.49 -15.96 -0.02
N ILE A 131 -6.17 -15.75 -0.09
CA ILE A 131 -5.56 -15.23 -1.31
C ILE A 131 -5.43 -16.43 -2.25
N PRO A 132 -6.19 -16.48 -3.35
CA PRO A 132 -6.05 -17.56 -4.32
C PRO A 132 -4.61 -17.58 -4.84
N LYS A 133 -4.01 -18.75 -4.98
CA LYS A 133 -2.64 -18.89 -5.54
C LYS A 133 -2.51 -18.21 -6.90
N ILE A 134 -3.57 -18.20 -7.68
CA ILE A 134 -3.66 -17.54 -8.98
C ILE A 134 -3.46 -16.02 -8.88
N GLU A 135 -3.91 -15.38 -7.80
CA GLU A 135 -3.73 -13.93 -7.58
C GLU A 135 -2.26 -13.58 -7.31
N ILE A 136 -1.53 -14.44 -6.60
CA ILE A 136 -0.09 -14.26 -6.38
C ILE A 136 0.63 -14.31 -7.74
N PHE A 137 0.29 -15.31 -8.56
CA PHE A 137 0.89 -15.47 -9.89
C PHE A 137 0.55 -14.30 -10.83
N ARG A 138 -0.72 -13.87 -10.87
CA ARG A 138 -1.14 -12.68 -11.63
C ARG A 138 -0.40 -11.42 -11.19
N THR A 139 -0.23 -11.26 -9.89
CA THR A 139 0.51 -10.13 -9.33
C THR A 139 1.94 -10.09 -9.86
N PHE A 140 2.65 -11.21 -9.85
CA PHE A 140 4.01 -11.28 -10.42
C PHE A 140 4.03 -10.91 -11.90
N ILE A 141 3.12 -11.46 -12.71
CA ILE A 141 3.04 -11.13 -14.14
C ILE A 141 2.80 -9.63 -14.33
N ASN A 142 1.86 -9.04 -13.58
CA ASN A 142 1.57 -7.62 -13.68
C ASN A 142 2.75 -6.75 -13.28
N LEU A 143 3.49 -7.11 -12.23
CA LEU A 143 4.69 -6.39 -11.81
C LEU A 143 5.78 -6.44 -12.88
N PHE A 144 5.99 -7.59 -13.53
CA PHE A 144 6.92 -7.68 -14.66
C PHE A 144 6.47 -6.82 -15.84
N LYS A 145 5.19 -6.83 -16.18
CA LYS A 145 4.63 -5.96 -17.23
C LYS A 145 4.85 -4.50 -16.91
N LEU A 146 4.56 -4.06 -15.68
CA LEU A 146 4.80 -2.68 -15.24
C LEU A 146 6.26 -2.26 -15.40
N LYS A 147 7.20 -3.15 -15.03
CA LYS A 147 8.63 -2.84 -15.11
C LYS A 147 9.16 -2.74 -16.54
N PHE A 148 8.72 -3.63 -17.44
CA PHE A 148 9.36 -3.82 -18.72
C PHE A 148 8.56 -3.32 -19.92
N PHE A 149 7.26 -3.10 -19.77
CA PHE A 149 6.36 -2.73 -20.87
C PHE A 149 5.65 -1.38 -20.68
N ASN A 150 5.68 -0.79 -19.47
CA ASN A 150 5.14 0.55 -19.20
C ASN A 150 6.27 1.58 -18.98
N GLN A 151 7.23 1.59 -19.92
CA GLN A 151 8.22 2.68 -19.97
C GLN A 151 7.68 3.89 -20.70
#